data_0261da419f06390b1ed8a21748358601
#
_entry.id   0261da419f06390b1ed8a21748358601
#
_cell.length_a   1.000
_cell.length_b   1.000
_cell.length_c   1.000
_cell.angle_alpha   90.00
_cell.angle_beta   90.00
_cell.angle_gamma   90.00
#
_symmetry.space_group_name_H-M   'P 1'
#
loop_
_entity.id
_entity.type
_entity.pdbx_description
1 polymer ?
#
loop_
_entity_poly.entity_id
_entity_poly.type
_entity_poly.pdbx_seq_one_letter_code
_entity_poly.pdbx_strand_id
1 'polypeptide(L)'
;MDTLDLDVGLPLRSFRLELALGVGRETFALVGPSGAGKTSVLRAVAGLLRPERGRIALDGRVLFDSATNVDRLPEERRVGFVFQDYALFPHLTVEQNVAYAGRGRAAELLERFRIGHLATARPGELSGGERQRVGLARALARDPDVLLLDEPLAALDAHTRAGVRDELAGVLDDLDLPVLLVTHDFHDAAVLAGRVAVLVDGRLRQTGTPSELIAAPADAFVASFTGANVLSGRASPGPNGLTEVVLDDGSLVYSTDEAAGPVEVAVYPWEISFAREPTPDSALNHVLGPITSLVRIGNRARVQVGGLVGEVTTASVERLGLEEGDVVVASFKAAATRLVAR
;
A
#
# COMPACT_ATOMS: atom_id res chain seq x y z
N MET A 1 20.33 -5.83 12.13
CA MET A 1 20.84 -6.31 10.81
C MET A 1 19.61 -6.74 10.04
N ASP A 2 19.51 -6.29 8.78
CA ASP A 2 18.40 -6.70 7.93
C ASP A 2 18.56 -8.19 7.65
N THR A 3 17.47 -8.96 7.74
CA THR A 3 17.49 -10.39 7.52
C THR A 3 17.40 -10.74 6.04
N LEU A 4 16.63 -9.94 5.25
CA LEU A 4 16.60 -10.02 3.78
C LEU A 4 17.23 -8.75 3.21
N ASP A 5 18.30 -8.90 2.47
CA ASP A 5 19.09 -7.83 1.87
C ASP A 5 19.04 -7.95 0.34
N LEU A 6 18.58 -6.90 -0.33
CA LEU A 6 18.36 -6.83 -1.76
C LEU A 6 19.13 -5.64 -2.34
N ASP A 7 20.00 -5.88 -3.29
CA ASP A 7 20.56 -4.87 -4.19
C ASP A 7 20.57 -5.48 -5.60
N VAL A 8 19.60 -5.12 -6.42
CA VAL A 8 19.38 -5.78 -7.71
C VAL A 8 19.10 -4.80 -8.84
N GLY A 9 19.68 -5.09 -10.00
CA GLY A 9 19.39 -4.45 -11.28
C GLY A 9 18.79 -5.46 -12.25
N LEU A 10 17.63 -5.11 -12.82
CA LEU A 10 16.85 -5.98 -13.70
C LEU A 10 16.26 -5.19 -14.87
N PRO A 11 16.54 -5.54 -16.14
CA PRO A 11 15.86 -4.92 -17.28
C PRO A 11 14.41 -5.42 -17.34
N LEU A 12 13.47 -4.49 -17.37
CA LEU A 12 12.06 -4.74 -17.67
C LEU A 12 11.72 -4.17 -19.05
N ARG A 13 10.50 -4.43 -19.55
CA ARG A 13 10.13 -4.05 -20.91
C ARG A 13 10.31 -2.55 -21.21
N SER A 14 9.95 -1.68 -20.26
CA SER A 14 9.86 -0.22 -20.48
C SER A 14 10.90 0.59 -19.69
N PHE A 15 11.51 -0.02 -18.68
CA PHE A 15 12.49 0.63 -17.78
C PHE A 15 13.42 -0.41 -17.16
N ARG A 16 14.41 0.08 -16.42
CA ARG A 16 15.28 -0.78 -15.60
C ARG A 16 14.87 -0.69 -14.14
N LEU A 17 14.57 -1.82 -13.53
CA LEU A 17 14.39 -1.91 -12.08
C LEU A 17 15.78 -1.80 -11.42
N GLU A 18 15.94 -0.84 -10.53
CA GLU A 18 17.11 -0.66 -9.68
C GLU A 18 16.62 -0.46 -8.24
N LEU A 19 16.88 -1.47 -7.40
CA LEU A 19 16.33 -1.54 -6.06
C LEU A 19 17.40 -1.96 -5.07
N ALA A 20 17.62 -1.13 -4.03
CA ALA A 20 18.34 -1.50 -2.83
C ALA A 20 17.38 -1.42 -1.64
N LEU A 21 17.19 -2.52 -0.90
CA LEU A 21 16.20 -2.66 0.16
C LEU A 21 16.66 -3.66 1.21
N GLY A 22 16.55 -3.29 2.49
CA GLY A 22 16.70 -4.19 3.63
C GLY A 22 15.37 -4.42 4.35
N VAL A 23 15.03 -5.69 4.62
CA VAL A 23 13.81 -6.09 5.33
C VAL A 23 14.21 -6.87 6.58
N GLY A 24 13.77 -6.38 7.75
CA GLY A 24 13.93 -7.04 9.04
C GLY A 24 12.95 -8.19 9.25
N ARG A 25 12.87 -8.71 10.49
CA ARG A 25 11.79 -9.65 10.90
C ARG A 25 10.52 -8.88 11.15
N GLU A 26 9.95 -8.40 10.09
CA GLU A 26 8.74 -7.56 10.06
C GLU A 26 8.00 -7.79 8.75
N THR A 27 6.75 -7.35 8.67
CA THR A 27 6.08 -7.21 7.39
C THR A 27 6.46 -5.88 6.77
N PHE A 28 7.08 -5.96 5.59
CA PHE A 28 7.49 -4.83 4.77
C PHE A 28 6.69 -4.82 3.47
N ALA A 29 6.03 -3.70 3.15
CA ALA A 29 5.25 -3.57 1.94
C ALA A 29 6.00 -2.82 0.84
N LEU A 30 6.03 -3.38 -0.36
CA LEU A 30 6.45 -2.71 -1.58
C LEU A 30 5.21 -2.33 -2.38
N VAL A 31 4.92 -1.04 -2.47
CA VAL A 31 3.71 -0.51 -3.10
C VAL A 31 4.02 0.33 -4.33
N GLY A 32 3.01 0.60 -5.16
CA GLY A 32 3.15 1.44 -6.34
C GLY A 32 2.19 1.03 -7.46
N PRO A 33 2.20 1.73 -8.60
CA PRO A 33 1.30 1.48 -9.70
C PRO A 33 1.50 0.10 -10.32
N SER A 34 0.48 -0.38 -11.04
CA SER A 34 0.60 -1.61 -11.81
C SER A 34 1.72 -1.49 -12.83
N GLY A 35 2.54 -2.53 -12.96
CA GLY A 35 3.68 -2.52 -13.87
C GLY A 35 4.97 -1.89 -13.32
N ALA A 36 5.01 -1.31 -12.11
CA ALA A 36 6.21 -0.70 -11.52
C ALA A 36 7.38 -1.68 -11.25
N GLY A 37 7.17 -2.98 -11.38
CA GLY A 37 8.19 -4.01 -11.18
C GLY A 37 8.11 -4.76 -9.86
N LYS A 38 7.08 -4.52 -9.04
CA LYS A 38 6.91 -5.12 -7.69
C LYS A 38 6.96 -6.65 -7.69
N THR A 39 6.12 -7.30 -8.50
CA THR A 39 6.12 -8.77 -8.65
C THR A 39 7.48 -9.30 -9.16
N SER A 40 8.19 -8.51 -9.98
CA SER A 40 9.53 -8.89 -10.46
C SER A 40 10.55 -8.95 -9.32
N VAL A 41 10.42 -8.08 -8.31
CA VAL A 41 11.24 -8.13 -7.08
C VAL A 41 10.98 -9.44 -6.34
N LEU A 42 9.70 -9.79 -6.08
CA LEU A 42 9.36 -11.06 -5.42
C LEU A 42 9.90 -12.28 -6.18
N ARG A 43 9.73 -12.28 -7.51
CA ARG A 43 10.23 -13.37 -8.37
C ARG A 43 11.76 -13.46 -8.35
N ALA A 44 12.47 -12.33 -8.25
CA ALA A 44 13.91 -12.30 -8.12
C ALA A 44 14.37 -12.91 -6.78
N VAL A 45 13.71 -12.56 -5.67
CA VAL A 45 13.97 -13.17 -4.35
C VAL A 45 13.71 -14.67 -4.37
N ALA A 46 12.61 -15.10 -4.97
CA ALA A 46 12.24 -16.51 -5.08
C ALA A 46 13.12 -17.33 -6.05
N GLY A 47 13.97 -16.68 -6.85
CA GLY A 47 14.77 -17.35 -7.89
C GLY A 47 13.98 -17.72 -9.15
N LEU A 48 12.77 -17.20 -9.30
CA LEU A 48 11.92 -17.38 -10.47
C LEU A 48 12.25 -16.40 -11.60
N LEU A 49 13.04 -15.37 -11.29
CA LEU A 49 13.55 -14.38 -12.23
C LEU A 49 15.00 -14.06 -11.85
N ARG A 50 15.92 -14.18 -12.80
CA ARG A 50 17.33 -13.90 -12.56
C ARG A 50 17.61 -12.40 -12.76
N PRO A 51 18.13 -11.68 -11.75
CA PRO A 51 18.65 -10.33 -11.94
C PRO A 51 19.85 -10.31 -12.89
N GLU A 52 20.04 -9.19 -13.59
CA GLU A 52 21.23 -9.01 -14.44
C GLU A 52 22.46 -8.71 -13.58
N ARG A 53 22.27 -7.94 -12.50
CA ARG A 53 23.35 -7.56 -11.58
C ARG A 53 22.84 -7.45 -10.15
N GLY A 54 23.77 -7.50 -9.20
CA GLY A 54 23.51 -7.23 -7.80
C GLY A 54 23.59 -8.45 -6.93
N ARG A 55 23.00 -8.35 -5.73
CA ARG A 55 23.10 -9.37 -4.69
C ARG A 55 21.76 -9.52 -3.97
N ILE A 56 21.40 -10.73 -3.61
CA ILE A 56 20.28 -11.09 -2.72
C ILE A 56 20.83 -11.98 -1.63
N ALA A 57 20.64 -11.59 -0.37
CA ALA A 57 21.05 -12.37 0.78
C ALA A 57 19.93 -12.47 1.82
N LEU A 58 19.85 -13.59 2.54
CA LEU A 58 18.90 -13.86 3.60
C LEU A 58 19.65 -14.42 4.82
N ASP A 59 19.58 -13.74 5.96
CA ASP A 59 20.36 -14.05 7.17
C ASP A 59 21.87 -14.30 6.88
N GLY A 60 22.45 -13.45 6.01
CA GLY A 60 23.85 -13.57 5.56
C GLY A 60 24.10 -14.66 4.50
N ARG A 61 23.15 -15.56 4.25
CA ARG A 61 23.22 -16.57 3.20
C ARG A 61 22.97 -15.94 1.84
N VAL A 62 23.94 -15.96 0.95
CA VAL A 62 23.80 -15.44 -0.41
C VAL A 62 22.90 -16.36 -1.24
N LEU A 63 21.82 -15.81 -1.78
CA LEU A 63 20.87 -16.48 -2.68
C LEU A 63 21.20 -16.21 -4.15
N PHE A 64 21.62 -14.96 -4.44
CA PHE A 64 22.08 -14.52 -5.75
C PHE A 64 23.21 -13.51 -5.57
N ASP A 65 24.25 -13.61 -6.41
CA ASP A 65 25.33 -12.62 -6.49
C ASP A 65 25.96 -12.69 -7.88
N SER A 66 25.80 -11.62 -8.64
CA SER A 66 26.35 -11.54 -10.00
C SER A 66 27.87 -11.44 -10.04
N ALA A 67 28.51 -10.90 -8.99
CA ALA A 67 29.97 -10.74 -8.93
C ALA A 67 30.68 -12.06 -8.64
N THR A 68 30.07 -12.90 -7.80
CA THR A 68 30.63 -14.22 -7.41
C THR A 68 29.98 -15.38 -8.17
N ASN A 69 29.08 -15.08 -9.12
CA ASN A 69 28.33 -16.04 -9.92
C ASN A 69 27.53 -17.06 -9.08
N VAL A 70 26.97 -16.61 -7.95
CA VAL A 70 26.05 -17.40 -7.13
C VAL A 70 24.64 -17.19 -7.64
N ASP A 71 23.91 -18.27 -7.93
CA ASP A 71 22.50 -18.25 -8.29
C ASP A 71 21.85 -19.56 -7.80
N ARG A 72 21.28 -19.51 -6.59
CA ARG A 72 20.64 -20.68 -5.99
C ARG A 72 19.31 -20.97 -6.65
N LEU A 73 19.02 -22.25 -6.87
CA LEU A 73 17.75 -22.69 -7.40
C LEU A 73 16.58 -22.31 -6.45
N PRO A 74 15.36 -22.11 -6.95
CA PRO A 74 14.19 -21.75 -6.12
C PRO A 74 13.97 -22.69 -4.93
N GLU A 75 14.13 -24.00 -5.13
CA GLU A 75 13.98 -25.03 -4.09
C GLU A 75 15.02 -24.96 -2.97
N GLU A 76 16.18 -24.34 -3.23
CA GLU A 76 17.25 -24.15 -2.26
C GLU A 76 17.10 -22.86 -1.44
N ARG A 77 16.21 -21.93 -1.85
CA ARG A 77 16.10 -20.60 -1.23
C ARG A 77 15.28 -20.58 0.05
N ARG A 78 14.51 -21.63 0.34
CA ARG A 78 13.60 -21.73 1.51
C ARG A 78 12.64 -20.53 1.61
N VAL A 79 12.02 -20.20 0.48
CA VAL A 79 11.06 -19.11 0.34
C VAL A 79 9.63 -19.65 0.39
N GLY A 80 8.78 -19.08 1.23
CA GLY A 80 7.33 -19.22 1.13
C GLY A 80 6.79 -18.19 0.12
N PHE A 81 6.02 -18.61 -0.87
CA PHE A 81 5.47 -17.71 -1.88
C PHE A 81 3.95 -17.89 -1.98
N VAL A 82 3.21 -16.80 -1.79
CA VAL A 82 1.77 -16.72 -2.06
C VAL A 82 1.58 -15.87 -3.31
N PHE A 83 1.10 -16.49 -4.39
CA PHE A 83 0.82 -15.84 -5.66
C PHE A 83 -0.53 -15.11 -5.61
N GLN A 84 -0.73 -14.15 -6.49
CA GLN A 84 -1.93 -13.31 -6.58
C GLN A 84 -3.24 -14.11 -6.69
N ASP A 85 -3.23 -15.25 -7.40
CA ASP A 85 -4.34 -16.19 -7.56
C ASP A 85 -4.27 -17.38 -6.60
N TYR A 86 -3.37 -17.27 -5.58
CA TYR A 86 -3.02 -18.32 -4.62
C TYR A 86 -2.40 -19.57 -5.25
N ALA A 87 -2.50 -19.80 -6.55
CA ALA A 87 -1.99 -20.92 -7.33
C ALA A 87 -2.22 -22.30 -6.65
N LEU A 88 -3.40 -22.52 -6.07
CA LEU A 88 -3.77 -23.79 -5.46
C LEU A 88 -3.94 -24.87 -6.53
N PHE A 89 -3.52 -26.09 -6.24
CA PHE A 89 -3.68 -27.23 -7.12
C PHE A 89 -5.16 -27.65 -7.16
N PRO A 90 -5.89 -27.46 -8.28
CA PRO A 90 -7.34 -27.63 -8.32
C PRO A 90 -7.80 -29.09 -8.16
N HIS A 91 -6.90 -30.04 -8.42
CA HIS A 91 -7.16 -31.49 -8.33
C HIS A 91 -6.86 -32.08 -6.94
N LEU A 92 -6.20 -31.29 -6.05
CA LEU A 92 -5.87 -31.67 -4.68
C LEU A 92 -6.88 -31.10 -3.70
N THR A 93 -7.09 -31.80 -2.58
CA THR A 93 -7.87 -31.26 -1.46
C THR A 93 -7.09 -30.18 -0.71
N VAL A 94 -7.74 -29.47 0.22
CA VAL A 94 -7.10 -28.46 1.11
C VAL A 94 -5.94 -29.09 1.86
N GLU A 95 -6.14 -30.24 2.54
CA GLU A 95 -5.10 -30.96 3.25
C GLU A 95 -3.93 -31.33 2.33
N GLN A 96 -4.22 -31.85 1.13
CA GLN A 96 -3.21 -32.23 0.16
C GLN A 96 -2.45 -31.01 -0.39
N ASN A 97 -3.11 -29.86 -0.59
CA ASN A 97 -2.45 -28.61 -0.97
C ASN A 97 -1.45 -28.16 0.09
N VAL A 98 -1.85 -28.14 1.36
CA VAL A 98 -0.96 -27.75 2.48
C VAL A 98 0.17 -28.77 2.64
N ALA A 99 -0.13 -30.07 2.64
CA ALA A 99 0.84 -31.14 2.77
C ALA A 99 1.81 -31.26 1.59
N TYR A 100 1.47 -30.69 0.42
CA TYR A 100 2.33 -30.73 -0.77
C TYR A 100 3.70 -30.11 -0.54
N ALA A 101 3.74 -29.00 0.19
CA ALA A 101 4.98 -28.31 0.51
C ALA A 101 5.71 -28.93 1.73
N GLY A 102 4.98 -29.50 2.71
CA GLY A 102 5.56 -30.07 3.92
C GLY A 102 4.53 -30.85 4.75
N ARG A 103 4.60 -32.18 4.71
CA ARG A 103 3.62 -33.05 5.39
C ARG A 103 3.65 -32.92 6.91
N GLY A 104 4.82 -32.66 7.51
CA GLY A 104 5.00 -32.68 8.97
C GLY A 104 4.23 -31.59 9.72
N ARG A 105 3.94 -30.46 9.07
CA ARG A 105 3.23 -29.32 9.68
C ARG A 105 1.80 -29.12 9.20
N ALA A 106 1.32 -29.98 8.28
CA ALA A 106 0.02 -29.76 7.65
C ALA A 106 -1.13 -29.70 8.67
N ALA A 107 -1.20 -30.61 9.63
CA ALA A 107 -2.24 -30.64 10.65
C ALA A 107 -2.22 -29.38 11.55
N GLU A 108 -1.03 -28.97 12.03
CA GLU A 108 -0.82 -27.75 12.81
C GLU A 108 -1.32 -26.51 12.04
N LEU A 109 -0.94 -26.40 10.75
CA LEU A 109 -1.29 -25.26 9.93
C LEU A 109 -2.78 -25.22 9.58
N LEU A 110 -3.42 -26.37 9.37
CA LEU A 110 -4.87 -26.45 9.17
C LEU A 110 -5.63 -25.93 10.41
N GLU A 111 -5.16 -26.22 11.61
CA GLU A 111 -5.74 -25.67 12.84
C GLU A 111 -5.44 -24.18 13.01
N ARG A 112 -4.16 -23.78 12.87
CA ARG A 112 -3.72 -22.39 13.02
C ARG A 112 -4.50 -21.45 12.09
N PHE A 113 -4.71 -21.84 10.84
CA PHE A 113 -5.48 -21.07 9.87
C PHE A 113 -6.99 -21.32 9.90
N ARG A 114 -7.49 -22.12 10.86
CA ARG A 114 -8.92 -22.44 11.04
C ARG A 114 -9.59 -23.01 9.78
N ILE A 115 -8.85 -23.84 9.04
CA ILE A 115 -9.30 -24.47 7.79
C ILE A 115 -9.38 -26.01 7.90
N GLY A 116 -9.25 -26.57 9.12
CA GLY A 116 -9.32 -28.03 9.35
C GLY A 116 -10.65 -28.66 8.93
N HIS A 117 -11.77 -27.92 9.09
CA HIS A 117 -13.10 -28.35 8.64
C HIS A 117 -13.25 -28.44 7.12
N LEU A 118 -12.32 -27.82 6.38
CA LEU A 118 -12.26 -27.82 4.90
C LEU A 118 -11.24 -28.82 4.36
N ALA A 119 -10.63 -29.67 5.19
CA ALA A 119 -9.50 -30.52 4.81
C ALA A 119 -9.74 -31.37 3.54
N THR A 120 -10.98 -31.85 3.37
CA THR A 120 -11.40 -32.69 2.22
C THR A 120 -11.96 -31.90 1.03
N ALA A 121 -12.25 -30.61 1.19
CA ALA A 121 -12.75 -29.75 0.13
C ALA A 121 -11.68 -29.43 -0.92
N ARG A 122 -12.09 -29.07 -2.13
CA ARG A 122 -11.21 -28.66 -3.23
C ARG A 122 -11.23 -27.15 -3.41
N PRO A 123 -10.19 -26.54 -4.00
CA PRO A 123 -10.08 -25.08 -4.19
C PRO A 123 -11.29 -24.42 -4.84
N GLY A 124 -11.99 -25.11 -5.75
CA GLY A 124 -13.21 -24.59 -6.40
C GLY A 124 -14.42 -24.44 -5.49
N GLU A 125 -14.41 -25.10 -4.33
CA GLU A 125 -15.50 -25.09 -3.34
C GLU A 125 -15.28 -24.02 -2.24
N LEU A 126 -14.12 -23.35 -2.26
CA LEU A 126 -13.70 -22.41 -1.25
C LEU A 126 -14.09 -20.96 -1.60
N SER A 127 -14.42 -20.18 -0.59
CA SER A 127 -14.47 -18.71 -0.68
C SER A 127 -13.08 -18.09 -0.94
N GLY A 128 -13.04 -16.82 -1.32
CA GLY A 128 -11.77 -16.11 -1.54
C GLY A 128 -10.86 -16.11 -0.31
N GLY A 129 -11.40 -15.80 0.86
CA GLY A 129 -10.66 -15.82 2.13
C GLY A 129 -10.16 -17.22 2.53
N GLU A 130 -10.96 -18.25 2.30
CA GLU A 130 -10.52 -19.64 2.53
C GLU A 130 -9.39 -20.05 1.60
N ARG A 131 -9.46 -19.70 0.30
CA ARG A 131 -8.34 -19.93 -0.64
C ARG A 131 -7.07 -19.22 -0.19
N GLN A 132 -7.18 -18.00 0.30
CA GLN A 132 -6.03 -17.25 0.83
C GLN A 132 -5.40 -17.97 2.03
N ARG A 133 -6.20 -18.39 3.03
CA ARG A 133 -5.72 -19.12 4.20
C ARG A 133 -5.04 -20.44 3.82
N VAL A 134 -5.58 -21.17 2.86
CA VAL A 134 -4.93 -22.39 2.31
C VAL A 134 -3.62 -22.04 1.63
N GLY A 135 -3.55 -20.97 0.85
CA GLY A 135 -2.32 -20.48 0.20
C GLY A 135 -1.22 -20.12 1.20
N LEU A 136 -1.58 -19.41 2.28
CA LEU A 136 -0.67 -19.06 3.37
C LEU A 136 -0.19 -20.31 4.12
N ALA A 137 -1.10 -21.21 4.51
CA ALA A 137 -0.76 -22.46 5.18
C ALA A 137 0.21 -23.28 4.32
N ARG A 138 -0.03 -23.40 3.00
CA ARG A 138 0.88 -24.10 2.10
C ARG A 138 2.25 -23.42 2.00
N ALA A 139 2.31 -22.08 1.92
CA ALA A 139 3.57 -21.35 1.85
C ALA A 139 4.43 -21.53 3.11
N LEU A 140 3.80 -21.65 4.28
CA LEU A 140 4.46 -21.84 5.57
C LEU A 140 4.79 -23.32 5.89
N ALA A 141 4.26 -24.28 5.12
CA ALA A 141 4.39 -25.72 5.43
C ALA A 141 5.84 -26.24 5.34
N ARG A 142 6.72 -25.57 4.60
CA ARG A 142 8.16 -25.91 4.49
C ARG A 142 9.05 -25.17 5.49
N ASP A 143 8.47 -24.45 6.43
CA ASP A 143 9.22 -23.63 7.39
C ASP A 143 10.20 -22.68 6.67
N PRO A 144 9.67 -21.70 5.92
CA PRO A 144 10.50 -20.82 5.11
C PRO A 144 11.28 -19.82 5.96
N ASP A 145 12.41 -19.35 5.42
CA ASP A 145 13.22 -18.30 6.04
C ASP A 145 12.69 -16.88 5.69
N VAL A 146 11.82 -16.76 4.67
CA VAL A 146 11.15 -15.51 4.24
C VAL A 146 9.80 -15.84 3.60
N LEU A 147 8.80 -14.99 3.81
CA LEU A 147 7.48 -15.10 3.17
C LEU A 147 7.29 -13.97 2.15
N LEU A 148 6.90 -14.32 0.94
CA LEU A 148 6.62 -13.41 -0.16
C LEU A 148 5.12 -13.45 -0.49
N LEU A 149 4.46 -12.28 -0.48
CA LEU A 149 3.04 -12.13 -0.74
C LEU A 149 2.82 -11.23 -1.95
N ASP A 150 2.32 -11.78 -3.05
CA ASP A 150 2.04 -11.03 -4.28
C ASP A 150 0.54 -10.72 -4.36
N GLU A 151 0.16 -9.45 -4.08
CA GLU A 151 -1.22 -8.95 -4.14
C GLU A 151 -2.22 -9.84 -3.36
N PRO A 152 -1.99 -10.18 -2.08
CA PRO A 152 -2.73 -11.24 -1.39
C PRO A 152 -4.22 -10.96 -1.19
N LEU A 153 -4.67 -9.70 -1.35
CA LEU A 153 -6.07 -9.29 -1.20
C LEU A 153 -6.75 -8.93 -2.53
N ALA A 154 -6.03 -8.98 -3.67
CA ALA A 154 -6.55 -8.50 -4.95
C ALA A 154 -7.72 -9.33 -5.50
N ALA A 155 -7.78 -10.63 -5.18
CA ALA A 155 -8.83 -11.54 -5.64
C ALA A 155 -10.13 -11.47 -4.82
N LEU A 156 -10.19 -10.59 -3.80
CA LEU A 156 -11.33 -10.45 -2.89
C LEU A 156 -12.23 -9.30 -3.32
N ASP A 157 -13.53 -9.49 -3.17
CA ASP A 157 -14.51 -8.39 -3.29
C ASP A 157 -14.36 -7.38 -2.12
N ALA A 158 -14.83 -6.15 -2.35
CA ALA A 158 -14.67 -5.05 -1.40
C ALA A 158 -15.31 -5.32 -0.03
N HIS A 159 -16.38 -6.11 0.04
CA HIS A 159 -17.09 -6.39 1.28
C HIS A 159 -16.31 -7.38 2.15
N THR A 160 -15.74 -8.41 1.54
CA THR A 160 -14.95 -9.46 2.20
C THR A 160 -13.54 -8.99 2.57
N ARG A 161 -12.97 -8.08 1.75
CA ARG A 161 -11.56 -7.62 1.87
C ARG A 161 -11.20 -7.11 3.25
N ALA A 162 -12.05 -6.29 3.90
CA ALA A 162 -11.75 -5.68 5.20
C ALA A 162 -11.54 -6.74 6.29
N GLY A 163 -12.47 -7.69 6.43
CA GLY A 163 -12.36 -8.75 7.45
C GLY A 163 -11.17 -9.68 7.18
N VAL A 164 -10.93 -10.04 5.91
CA VAL A 164 -9.79 -10.90 5.55
C VAL A 164 -8.45 -10.18 5.73
N ARG A 165 -8.39 -8.87 5.50
CA ARG A 165 -7.20 -8.06 5.78
C ARG A 165 -6.86 -8.06 7.26
N ASP A 166 -7.84 -7.85 8.14
CA ASP A 166 -7.63 -7.84 9.59
C ASP A 166 -7.18 -9.22 10.10
N GLU A 167 -7.76 -10.30 9.56
CA GLU A 167 -7.30 -11.67 9.84
C GLU A 167 -5.85 -11.89 9.36
N LEU A 168 -5.51 -11.41 8.15
CA LEU A 168 -4.17 -11.53 7.61
C LEU A 168 -3.15 -10.76 8.46
N ALA A 169 -3.48 -9.53 8.90
CA ALA A 169 -2.63 -8.73 9.78
C ALA A 169 -2.27 -9.53 11.05
N GLY A 170 -3.26 -10.10 11.75
CA GLY A 170 -3.01 -10.91 12.94
C GLY A 170 -2.13 -12.14 12.67
N VAL A 171 -2.27 -12.77 11.48
CA VAL A 171 -1.39 -13.90 11.11
C VAL A 171 0.04 -13.43 10.87
N LEU A 172 0.22 -12.28 10.19
CA LEU A 172 1.55 -11.76 9.86
C LEU A 172 2.29 -11.26 11.10
N ASP A 173 1.60 -10.65 12.05
CA ASP A 173 2.17 -10.18 13.33
C ASP A 173 2.72 -11.34 14.19
N ASP A 174 2.13 -12.53 14.06
CA ASP A 174 2.57 -13.75 14.76
C ASP A 174 3.78 -14.44 14.11
N LEU A 175 4.27 -13.94 12.97
CA LEU A 175 5.39 -14.56 12.24
C LEU A 175 6.73 -13.93 12.66
N ASP A 176 7.67 -14.75 13.14
CA ASP A 176 9.05 -14.34 13.44
C ASP A 176 9.98 -14.57 12.23
N LEU A 177 9.61 -14.00 11.09
CA LEU A 177 10.40 -14.04 9.85
C LEU A 177 10.13 -12.80 8.99
N PRO A 178 11.04 -12.41 8.10
CA PRO A 178 10.79 -11.32 7.17
C PRO A 178 9.65 -11.67 6.22
N VAL A 179 8.73 -10.72 6.05
CA VAL A 179 7.64 -10.79 5.09
C VAL A 179 7.77 -9.65 4.09
N LEU A 180 7.88 -9.96 2.80
CA LEU A 180 7.83 -8.97 1.74
C LEU A 180 6.47 -9.06 1.03
N LEU A 181 5.63 -8.06 1.29
CA LEU A 181 4.30 -7.91 0.73
C LEU A 181 4.34 -6.97 -0.48
N VAL A 182 3.71 -7.33 -1.56
CA VAL A 182 3.48 -6.46 -2.71
C VAL A 182 1.98 -6.16 -2.83
N THR A 183 1.65 -4.89 -2.97
CA THR A 183 0.28 -4.44 -3.29
C THR A 183 0.29 -3.12 -4.07
N HIS A 184 -0.82 -2.83 -4.76
CA HIS A 184 -1.07 -1.53 -5.38
C HIS A 184 -1.98 -0.63 -4.52
N ASP A 185 -2.43 -1.11 -3.37
CA ASP A 185 -3.31 -0.41 -2.44
C ASP A 185 -2.52 0.03 -1.21
N PHE A 186 -2.39 1.36 -1.01
CA PHE A 186 -1.70 1.91 0.15
C PHE A 186 -2.40 1.59 1.47
N HIS A 187 -3.74 1.53 1.46
CA HIS A 187 -4.50 1.24 2.67
C HIS A 187 -4.27 -0.20 3.15
N ASP A 188 -4.22 -1.18 2.22
CA ASP A 188 -3.85 -2.55 2.57
C ASP A 188 -2.43 -2.61 3.14
N ALA A 189 -1.48 -1.92 2.50
CA ALA A 189 -0.10 -1.84 2.98
C ALA A 189 0.01 -1.22 4.38
N ALA A 190 -0.73 -0.14 4.63
CA ALA A 190 -0.70 0.57 5.90
C ALA A 190 -1.26 -0.22 7.09
N VAL A 191 -2.17 -1.18 6.81
CA VAL A 191 -2.71 -2.08 7.85
C VAL A 191 -1.82 -3.30 8.06
N LEU A 192 -1.21 -3.82 6.97
CA LEU A 192 -0.49 -5.10 7.00
C LEU A 192 1.00 -4.96 7.32
N ALA A 193 1.58 -3.77 7.13
CA ALA A 193 3.04 -3.61 7.20
C ALA A 193 3.48 -2.47 8.13
N GLY A 194 4.51 -2.73 8.91
CA GLY A 194 5.16 -1.70 9.74
C GLY A 194 5.95 -0.68 8.93
N ARG A 195 6.48 -1.10 7.78
CA ARG A 195 7.21 -0.21 6.84
C ARG A 195 6.74 -0.41 5.41
N VAL A 196 6.76 0.68 4.66
CA VAL A 196 6.30 0.74 3.27
C VAL A 196 7.35 1.41 2.40
N ALA A 197 7.62 0.86 1.23
CA ALA A 197 8.41 1.51 0.18
C ALA A 197 7.55 1.72 -1.08
N VAL A 198 7.59 2.93 -1.62
CA VAL A 198 6.88 3.30 -2.85
C VAL A 198 7.80 3.12 -4.04
N LEU A 199 7.44 2.21 -4.94
CA LEU A 199 8.19 1.88 -6.17
C LEU A 199 7.46 2.47 -7.39
N VAL A 200 8.16 3.28 -8.16
CA VAL A 200 7.65 3.87 -9.40
C VAL A 200 8.71 3.71 -10.48
N ASP A 201 8.32 3.18 -11.63
CA ASP A 201 9.20 2.98 -12.79
C ASP A 201 10.55 2.32 -12.43
N GLY A 202 10.48 1.30 -11.55
CA GLY A 202 11.63 0.54 -11.10
C GLY A 202 12.56 1.22 -10.11
N ARG A 203 12.17 2.34 -9.51
CA ARG A 203 12.95 3.08 -8.51
C ARG A 203 12.14 3.36 -7.26
N LEU A 204 12.79 3.30 -6.11
CA LEU A 204 12.18 3.73 -4.85
C LEU A 204 12.04 5.26 -4.84
N ARG A 205 10.84 5.74 -4.55
CA ARG A 205 10.55 7.16 -4.34
C ARG A 205 10.69 7.54 -2.87
N GLN A 206 10.11 6.72 -2.00
CA GLN A 206 10.16 6.94 -0.56
C GLN A 206 10.05 5.61 0.18
N THR A 207 10.68 5.53 1.35
CA THR A 207 10.53 4.41 2.30
C THR A 207 10.36 4.97 3.71
N GLY A 208 9.41 4.42 4.46
CA GLY A 208 9.11 4.84 5.83
C GLY A 208 7.96 4.04 6.43
N THR A 209 7.51 4.42 7.60
CA THR A 209 6.23 3.96 8.14
C THR A 209 5.07 4.56 7.35
N PRO A 210 3.87 3.96 7.35
CA PRO A 210 2.69 4.56 6.71
C PRO A 210 2.43 5.99 7.18
N SER A 211 2.59 6.26 8.47
CA SER A 211 2.40 7.59 9.06
C SER A 211 3.41 8.60 8.54
N GLU A 212 4.67 8.23 8.34
CA GLU A 212 5.70 9.11 7.76
C GLU A 212 5.40 9.45 6.31
N LEU A 213 4.94 8.47 5.50
CA LEU A 213 4.59 8.71 4.10
C LEU A 213 3.40 9.67 3.97
N ILE A 214 2.44 9.61 4.90
CA ILE A 214 1.29 10.53 4.98
C ILE A 214 1.74 11.91 5.47
N ALA A 215 2.52 11.97 6.55
CA ALA A 215 2.89 13.24 7.19
C ALA A 215 3.86 14.08 6.34
N ALA A 216 4.77 13.42 5.60
CA ALA A 216 5.80 14.07 4.80
C ALA A 216 6.03 13.31 3.48
N PRO A 217 5.11 13.37 2.52
CA PRO A 217 5.28 12.74 1.21
C PRO A 217 6.45 13.39 0.46
N ALA A 218 7.29 12.56 -0.15
CA ALA A 218 8.50 13.02 -0.85
C ALA A 218 8.19 13.79 -2.15
N ASP A 219 7.10 13.46 -2.79
CA ASP A 219 6.65 14.09 -4.04
C ASP A 219 5.12 14.00 -4.20
N ALA A 220 4.61 14.62 -5.26
CA ALA A 220 3.18 14.63 -5.60
C ALA A 220 2.61 13.23 -5.85
N PHE A 221 3.42 12.32 -6.42
CA PHE A 221 2.98 10.95 -6.63
C PHE A 221 2.73 10.22 -5.30
N VAL A 222 3.68 10.33 -4.36
CA VAL A 222 3.53 9.71 -3.03
C VAL A 222 2.33 10.31 -2.30
N ALA A 223 2.16 11.63 -2.33
CA ALA A 223 1.00 12.31 -1.73
C ALA A 223 -0.33 11.77 -2.29
N SER A 224 -0.47 11.73 -3.61
CA SER A 224 -1.65 11.18 -4.29
C SER A 224 -1.86 9.71 -4.00
N PHE A 225 -0.79 8.92 -4.03
CA PHE A 225 -0.84 7.47 -3.79
C PHE A 225 -1.25 7.13 -2.36
N THR A 226 -0.88 7.97 -1.38
CA THR A 226 -1.30 7.84 0.03
C THR A 226 -2.71 8.40 0.28
N GLY A 227 -3.36 8.97 -0.75
CA GLY A 227 -4.76 9.39 -0.72
C GLY A 227 -4.99 10.88 -0.49
N ALA A 228 -3.96 11.74 -0.58
CA ALA A 228 -4.13 13.18 -0.54
C ALA A 228 -4.77 13.71 -1.84
N ASN A 229 -5.52 14.82 -1.71
CA ASN A 229 -5.79 15.68 -2.85
C ASN A 229 -4.49 16.37 -3.24
N VAL A 230 -4.17 16.40 -4.51
CA VAL A 230 -2.97 17.07 -5.04
C VAL A 230 -3.40 18.13 -6.05
N LEU A 231 -3.07 19.39 -5.78
CA LEU A 231 -3.47 20.54 -6.56
C LEU A 231 -2.23 21.32 -6.99
N SER A 232 -2.12 21.62 -8.27
CA SER A 232 -1.01 22.40 -8.80
C SER A 232 -1.16 23.88 -8.53
N GLY A 233 -0.04 24.57 -8.23
CA GLY A 233 -0.05 26.00 -7.97
C GLY A 233 1.35 26.60 -7.99
N ARG A 234 1.40 27.89 -7.64
CA ARG A 234 2.64 28.66 -7.51
C ARG A 234 2.77 29.26 -6.13
N ALA A 235 3.81 28.89 -5.42
CA ALA A 235 4.13 29.36 -4.09
C ALA A 235 4.92 30.68 -4.12
N SER A 236 4.62 31.56 -3.16
CA SER A 236 5.35 32.79 -2.84
C SER A 236 5.29 33.08 -1.33
N PRO A 237 6.23 33.89 -0.78
CA PRO A 237 6.15 34.31 0.60
C PRO A 237 4.81 35.01 0.90
N GLY A 238 4.10 34.54 1.90
CA GLY A 238 2.84 35.08 2.37
C GLY A 238 2.96 35.84 3.71
N PRO A 239 1.83 36.25 4.29
CA PRO A 239 1.81 36.96 5.58
C PRO A 239 2.14 36.03 6.75
N ASN A 240 2.66 36.60 7.84
CA ASN A 240 2.90 35.93 9.13
C ASN A 240 3.78 34.68 9.06
N GLY A 241 4.73 34.63 8.12
CA GLY A 241 5.63 33.48 7.95
C GLY A 241 4.99 32.26 7.27
N LEU A 242 3.82 32.42 6.67
CA LEU A 242 3.20 31.41 5.85
C LEU A 242 3.68 31.49 4.40
N THR A 243 3.57 30.40 3.67
CA THR A 243 3.68 30.40 2.22
C THR A 243 2.29 30.55 1.62
N GLU A 244 2.13 31.49 0.73
CA GLU A 244 0.95 31.71 -0.08
C GLU A 244 1.05 30.96 -1.39
N VAL A 245 0.02 30.22 -1.77
CA VAL A 245 -0.02 29.48 -3.03
C VAL A 245 -1.27 29.86 -3.81
N VAL A 246 -1.06 30.37 -5.01
CA VAL A 246 -2.13 30.58 -6.01
C VAL A 246 -2.25 29.28 -6.80
N LEU A 247 -3.38 28.59 -6.66
CA LEU A 247 -3.70 27.37 -7.40
C LEU A 247 -3.98 27.67 -8.88
N ASP A 248 -3.90 26.65 -9.73
CA ASP A 248 -4.13 26.80 -11.17
C ASP A 248 -5.58 27.22 -11.50
N ASP A 249 -6.56 27.00 -10.60
CA ASP A 249 -7.95 27.48 -10.70
C ASP A 249 -8.15 28.92 -10.19
N GLY A 250 -7.09 29.57 -9.70
CA GLY A 250 -7.10 30.91 -9.13
C GLY A 250 -7.42 30.97 -7.64
N SER A 251 -7.72 29.86 -7.00
CA SER A 251 -7.93 29.80 -5.55
C SER A 251 -6.63 30.08 -4.80
N LEU A 252 -6.75 30.76 -3.64
CA LEU A 252 -5.64 31.09 -2.77
C LEU A 252 -5.63 30.18 -1.56
N VAL A 253 -4.49 29.54 -1.30
CA VAL A 253 -4.29 28.70 -0.12
C VAL A 253 -2.96 29.02 0.58
N TYR A 254 -2.89 28.74 1.87
CA TYR A 254 -1.74 28.97 2.73
C TYR A 254 -1.19 27.64 3.27
N SER A 255 0.12 27.59 3.44
CA SER A 255 0.83 26.48 4.09
C SER A 255 1.84 26.99 5.11
N THR A 256 2.15 26.15 6.09
CA THR A 256 3.28 26.35 6.99
C THR A 256 4.62 25.87 6.42
N ASP A 257 4.58 25.09 5.33
CA ASP A 257 5.79 24.62 4.65
C ASP A 257 6.38 25.77 3.81
N GLU A 258 7.70 25.93 3.82
CA GLU A 258 8.40 26.94 3.02
C GLU A 258 8.61 26.43 1.59
N ALA A 259 8.16 27.22 0.62
CA ALA A 259 8.40 26.94 -0.80
C ALA A 259 8.31 28.22 -1.64
N ALA A 260 8.87 28.17 -2.86
CA ALA A 260 8.77 29.24 -3.85
C ALA A 260 8.73 28.66 -5.28
N GLY A 261 7.94 29.25 -6.16
CA GLY A 261 7.79 28.80 -7.56
C GLY A 261 6.72 27.74 -7.72
N PRO A 262 6.80 26.89 -8.75
CA PRO A 262 5.83 25.83 -9.02
C PRO A 262 5.86 24.77 -7.92
N VAL A 263 4.71 24.43 -7.36
CA VAL A 263 4.53 23.43 -6.29
C VAL A 263 3.26 22.62 -6.52
N GLU A 264 3.18 21.46 -5.89
CA GLU A 264 1.93 20.75 -5.68
C GLU A 264 1.50 20.89 -4.22
N VAL A 265 0.24 21.22 -4.01
CA VAL A 265 -0.40 21.33 -2.71
C VAL A 265 -1.07 20.01 -2.38
N ALA A 266 -0.67 19.37 -1.30
CA ALA A 266 -1.26 18.12 -0.83
C ALA A 266 -2.07 18.36 0.45
N VAL A 267 -3.35 17.95 0.45
CA VAL A 267 -4.24 17.97 1.62
C VAL A 267 -5.07 16.68 1.68
N TYR A 268 -5.14 16.08 2.86
CA TYR A 268 -5.86 14.83 3.00
C TYR A 268 -7.38 15.06 3.15
N PRO A 269 -8.22 14.15 2.63
CA PRO A 269 -9.67 14.27 2.67
C PRO A 269 -10.26 14.46 4.08
N TRP A 270 -9.66 13.86 5.10
CA TRP A 270 -10.11 13.97 6.50
C TRP A 270 -9.73 15.29 7.19
N GLU A 271 -8.85 16.09 6.57
CA GLU A 271 -8.49 17.44 7.03
C GLU A 271 -9.48 18.50 6.51
N ILE A 272 -10.38 18.12 5.59
CA ILE A 272 -11.30 19.05 4.93
C ILE A 272 -12.66 19.00 5.62
N SER A 273 -13.15 20.17 6.05
CA SER A 273 -14.50 20.39 6.55
C SER A 273 -15.34 21.17 5.55
N PHE A 274 -16.67 20.99 5.60
CA PHE A 274 -17.61 21.70 4.72
C PHE A 274 -18.59 22.55 5.53
N ALA A 275 -18.91 23.73 5.03
CA ALA A 275 -19.94 24.63 5.55
C ALA A 275 -20.66 25.33 4.39
N ARG A 276 -21.90 25.81 4.61
CA ARG A 276 -22.63 26.60 3.61
C ARG A 276 -22.08 28.04 3.51
N GLU A 277 -21.52 28.54 4.61
CA GLU A 277 -20.88 29.85 4.70
C GLU A 277 -19.53 29.73 5.41
N PRO A 278 -18.56 30.61 5.14
CA PRO A 278 -17.31 30.65 5.87
C PRO A 278 -17.57 30.82 7.38
N THR A 279 -17.05 29.90 8.18
CA THR A 279 -17.13 30.00 9.64
C THR A 279 -15.84 30.62 10.19
N PRO A 280 -15.91 31.53 11.19
CA PRO A 280 -14.71 32.01 11.86
C PRO A 280 -14.10 30.88 12.71
N ASP A 281 -13.12 30.21 12.16
CA ASP A 281 -12.38 29.11 12.82
C ASP A 281 -10.87 29.29 12.62
N SER A 282 -10.09 28.27 12.93
CA SER A 282 -8.63 28.27 12.75
C SER A 282 -8.18 27.83 11.35
N ALA A 283 -9.09 27.48 10.46
CA ALA A 283 -8.78 27.20 9.06
C ALA A 283 -8.54 28.51 8.31
N LEU A 284 -7.42 28.61 7.63
CA LEU A 284 -7.09 29.77 6.78
C LEU A 284 -7.44 29.53 5.31
N ASN A 285 -7.60 28.28 4.93
CA ASN A 285 -7.88 27.90 3.56
C ASN A 285 -9.38 27.67 3.39
N HIS A 286 -9.99 28.43 2.48
CA HIS A 286 -11.41 28.36 2.18
C HIS A 286 -11.60 28.35 0.67
N VAL A 287 -12.02 27.20 0.13
CA VAL A 287 -12.30 27.03 -1.30
C VAL A 287 -13.81 26.95 -1.48
N LEU A 288 -14.38 27.96 -2.17
CA LEU A 288 -15.80 28.04 -2.47
C LEU A 288 -16.08 27.34 -3.81
N GLY A 289 -17.07 26.47 -3.85
CA GLY A 289 -17.49 25.85 -5.10
C GLY A 289 -18.73 24.98 -4.96
N PRO A 290 -19.30 24.56 -6.10
CA PRO A 290 -20.41 23.61 -6.08
C PRO A 290 -19.93 22.19 -5.73
N ILE A 291 -20.78 21.45 -5.01
CA ILE A 291 -20.59 20.00 -4.83
C ILE A 291 -20.80 19.31 -6.19
N THR A 292 -19.74 18.75 -6.74
CA THR A 292 -19.77 18.06 -8.03
C THR A 292 -20.05 16.56 -7.91
N SER A 293 -19.79 15.99 -6.72
CA SER A 293 -20.11 14.59 -6.40
C SER A 293 -20.31 14.42 -4.90
N LEU A 294 -21.29 13.61 -4.50
CA LEU A 294 -21.57 13.24 -3.12
C LEU A 294 -21.85 11.73 -3.03
N VAL A 295 -20.86 10.97 -2.57
CA VAL A 295 -20.94 9.51 -2.49
C VAL A 295 -20.98 9.06 -1.03
N ARG A 296 -22.06 8.37 -0.61
CA ARG A 296 -22.21 7.81 0.74
C ARG A 296 -21.66 6.39 0.78
N ILE A 297 -20.78 6.11 1.75
CA ILE A 297 -20.15 4.81 1.94
C ILE A 297 -20.28 4.44 3.43
N GLY A 298 -21.28 3.65 3.79
CA GLY A 298 -21.57 3.32 5.18
C GLY A 298 -21.88 4.57 6.02
N ASN A 299 -21.12 4.80 7.08
CA ASN A 299 -21.26 5.96 7.98
C ASN A 299 -20.45 7.20 7.52
N ARG A 300 -19.78 7.12 6.37
CA ARG A 300 -18.98 8.21 5.77
C ARG A 300 -19.54 8.67 4.44
N ALA A 301 -19.21 9.88 4.07
CA ALA A 301 -19.51 10.44 2.75
C ALA A 301 -18.28 11.14 2.20
N ARG A 302 -18.04 10.95 0.91
CA ARG A 302 -17.06 11.74 0.14
C ARG A 302 -17.79 12.82 -0.59
N VAL A 303 -17.34 14.05 -0.37
CA VAL A 303 -17.89 15.27 -0.98
C VAL A 303 -16.81 15.90 -1.84
N GLN A 304 -17.09 16.09 -3.11
CA GLN A 304 -16.17 16.71 -4.05
C GLN A 304 -16.58 18.13 -4.37
N VAL A 305 -15.63 19.07 -4.20
CA VAL A 305 -15.78 20.48 -4.54
C VAL A 305 -14.58 20.91 -5.37
N GLY A 306 -14.77 21.16 -6.66
CA GLY A 306 -13.67 21.43 -7.57
C GLY A 306 -12.67 20.26 -7.60
N GLY A 307 -11.38 20.54 -7.38
CA GLY A 307 -10.30 19.56 -7.27
C GLY A 307 -10.15 18.90 -5.90
N LEU A 308 -10.97 19.29 -4.90
CA LEU A 308 -10.89 18.80 -3.53
C LEU A 308 -11.94 17.73 -3.25
N VAL A 309 -11.51 16.62 -2.67
CA VAL A 309 -12.38 15.60 -2.09
C VAL A 309 -12.21 15.63 -0.58
N GLY A 310 -13.27 15.91 0.16
CA GLY A 310 -13.29 15.77 1.61
C GLY A 310 -14.06 14.54 2.06
N GLU A 311 -13.68 13.99 3.22
CA GLU A 311 -14.36 12.86 3.83
C GLU A 311 -14.99 13.27 5.15
N VAL A 312 -16.32 13.17 5.22
CA VAL A 312 -17.13 13.55 6.39
C VAL A 312 -18.08 12.43 6.79
N THR A 313 -18.72 12.55 7.97
CA THR A 313 -19.73 11.56 8.36
C THR A 313 -21.04 11.77 7.60
N THR A 314 -21.79 10.69 7.35
CA THR A 314 -23.13 10.75 6.75
C THR A 314 -24.05 11.68 7.57
N ALA A 315 -23.95 11.61 8.92
CA ALA A 315 -24.68 12.50 9.81
C ALA A 315 -24.33 14.00 9.60
N SER A 316 -23.08 14.31 9.25
CA SER A 316 -22.68 15.69 8.90
C SER A 316 -23.32 16.16 7.60
N VAL A 317 -23.39 15.29 6.59
CA VAL A 317 -24.08 15.57 5.33
C VAL A 317 -25.56 15.86 5.57
N GLU A 318 -26.24 15.03 6.36
CA GLU A 318 -27.65 15.20 6.71
C GLU A 318 -27.90 16.48 7.51
N ARG A 319 -27.10 16.74 8.55
CA ARG A 319 -27.20 17.94 9.38
C ARG A 319 -27.04 19.24 8.58
N LEU A 320 -26.12 19.24 7.61
CA LEU A 320 -25.85 20.38 6.76
C LEU A 320 -26.79 20.46 5.55
N GLY A 321 -27.57 19.39 5.29
CA GLY A 321 -28.45 19.25 4.15
C GLY A 321 -27.70 19.34 2.82
N LEU A 322 -26.54 18.70 2.71
CA LEU A 322 -25.68 18.80 1.52
C LEU A 322 -26.21 17.92 0.40
N GLU A 323 -26.34 18.52 -0.80
CA GLU A 323 -26.74 17.85 -2.03
C GLU A 323 -25.80 18.22 -3.17
N GLU A 324 -25.75 17.41 -4.22
CA GLU A 324 -25.00 17.75 -5.43
C GLU A 324 -25.58 19.02 -6.07
N GLY A 325 -24.69 19.94 -6.47
CA GLY A 325 -25.02 21.25 -6.98
C GLY A 325 -25.06 22.37 -5.91
N ASP A 326 -25.12 22.04 -4.62
CA ASP A 326 -25.03 23.05 -3.55
C ASP A 326 -23.67 23.71 -3.57
N VAL A 327 -23.65 25.04 -3.41
CA VAL A 327 -22.42 25.83 -3.24
C VAL A 327 -22.03 25.78 -1.77
N VAL A 328 -20.80 25.29 -1.50
CA VAL A 328 -20.25 25.16 -0.15
C VAL A 328 -18.82 25.67 -0.07
N VAL A 329 -18.36 25.88 1.14
CA VAL A 329 -16.97 26.22 1.45
C VAL A 329 -16.28 24.96 1.97
N ALA A 330 -15.24 24.52 1.27
CA ALA A 330 -14.28 23.51 1.75
C ALA A 330 -13.18 24.24 2.54
N SER A 331 -13.06 23.93 3.82
CA SER A 331 -12.11 24.59 4.73
C SER A 331 -11.10 23.63 5.29
N PHE A 332 -9.81 24.04 5.32
CA PHE A 332 -8.72 23.24 5.88
C PHE A 332 -7.60 24.13 6.42
N LYS A 333 -6.79 23.59 7.34
CA LYS A 333 -5.75 24.36 8.03
C LYS A 333 -4.51 24.51 7.17
N ALA A 334 -3.81 25.65 7.28
CA ALA A 334 -2.49 25.85 6.68
C ALA A 334 -1.46 24.79 7.18
N ALA A 335 -1.55 24.37 8.45
CA ALA A 335 -0.70 23.33 9.02
C ALA A 335 -0.99 21.91 8.50
N ALA A 336 -2.16 21.68 7.90
CA ALA A 336 -2.55 20.42 7.26
C ALA A 336 -2.24 20.42 5.74
N THR A 337 -1.72 21.52 5.23
CA THR A 337 -1.41 21.74 3.81
C THR A 337 0.06 21.50 3.58
N ARG A 338 0.44 20.45 2.85
CA ARG A 338 1.82 20.13 2.50
C ARG A 338 2.17 20.66 1.13
N LEU A 339 3.40 21.19 0.99
CA LEU A 339 3.95 21.62 -0.29
C LEU A 339 4.99 20.60 -0.74
N VAL A 340 4.74 19.96 -1.87
CA VAL A 340 5.62 18.92 -2.41
C VAL A 340 6.15 19.32 -3.79
N ALA A 341 7.29 18.76 -4.16
CA ALA A 341 7.86 18.97 -5.48
C ALA A 341 6.97 18.34 -6.57
N ARG A 342 6.94 18.99 -7.71
CA ARG A 342 6.28 18.49 -8.92
C ARG A 342 6.91 17.22 -9.45
#